data_122934f1c7ed411bd233c568183ca42e
#
_entry.id   122934f1c7ed411bd233c568183ca42e
#
_cell.length_a   1.000
_cell.length_b   1.000
_cell.length_c   1.000
_cell.angle_alpha   90.00
_cell.angle_beta   90.00
_cell.angle_gamma   90.00
#
_symmetry.space_group_name_H-M   'P 1'
#
loop_
_entity.id
_entity.type
_entity.pdbx_description
1 polymer ?
#
loop_
_entity_poly.entity_id
_entity_poly.type
_entity_poly.pdbx_seq_one_letter_code
_entity_poly.pdbx_strand_id
1 'polypeptide(L)'
;MKKQLSILIVLFLASATISINAQINRVSKFDGAFEPVSLQHSTKLSEDDVLTNIRKKFQKQFANAKLETWTKVENGYAIRFSAGSIENLVFYNAKANLTGQVRYYKPDYLPFDIRLQVENMYYNYDILSVQEVIVEKSITYLVSIAAKNEWKIIRVSDAGMDVYKQYHKDNY
;
A
#
# COMPACT_ATOMS: atom_id res chain seq x y z
N MET A 1 4.98 -22.06 14.13
CA MET A 1 3.91 -21.83 13.13
C MET A 1 3.82 -20.31 12.91
N LYS A 2 4.55 -19.77 11.91
CA LYS A 2 4.56 -18.31 11.59
C LYS A 2 3.30 -18.02 10.77
N LYS A 3 2.39 -17.22 11.32
CA LYS A 3 1.12 -16.87 10.70
C LYS A 3 1.39 -15.97 9.50
N GLN A 4 0.97 -16.46 8.33
CA GLN A 4 0.97 -15.76 7.05
C GLN A 4 -0.07 -14.62 7.08
N LEU A 5 0.25 -13.49 7.73
CA LEU A 5 -0.67 -12.34 7.80
C LEU A 5 -0.45 -11.29 6.71
N SER A 6 0.58 -11.47 5.90
CA SER A 6 1.08 -10.41 5.00
C SER A 6 0.43 -10.35 3.62
N ILE A 7 -0.44 -11.30 3.25
CA ILE A 7 -0.85 -11.46 1.83
C ILE A 7 -2.06 -10.60 1.44
N LEU A 8 -2.85 -10.13 2.41
CA LEU A 8 -4.16 -9.55 2.12
C LEU A 8 -4.17 -8.06 1.72
N ILE A 9 -3.16 -7.30 2.12
CA ILE A 9 -3.11 -5.84 1.81
C ILE A 9 -2.67 -5.59 0.36
N VAL A 10 -1.95 -6.53 -0.24
CA VAL A 10 -1.37 -6.36 -1.57
C VAL A 10 -2.39 -6.54 -2.70
N LEU A 11 -3.48 -7.25 -2.47
CA LEU A 11 -4.49 -7.54 -3.51
C LEU A 11 -5.32 -6.29 -3.94
N PHE A 12 -5.29 -5.22 -3.14
CA PHE A 12 -6.09 -4.02 -3.44
C PHE A 12 -5.40 -3.03 -4.39
N LEU A 13 -4.13 -3.26 -4.74
CA LEU A 13 -3.30 -2.27 -5.40
C LEU A 13 -3.07 -2.48 -6.91
N ALA A 14 -3.56 -3.57 -7.47
CA ALA A 14 -3.28 -3.92 -8.86
C ALA A 14 -4.18 -3.25 -9.90
N SER A 15 -5.15 -2.40 -9.50
CA SER A 15 -6.12 -1.81 -10.45
C SER A 15 -6.11 -0.29 -10.53
N ALA A 16 -5.03 0.38 -10.14
CA ALA A 16 -4.89 1.81 -10.37
C ALA A 16 -4.25 2.08 -11.74
N THR A 17 -4.94 1.72 -12.82
CA THR A 17 -4.80 2.44 -14.08
C THR A 17 -5.46 3.80 -13.89
N ILE A 18 -4.68 4.85 -14.01
CA ILE A 18 -5.16 6.24 -13.99
C ILE A 18 -6.05 6.44 -15.20
N SER A 19 -7.34 6.26 -15.03
CA SER A 19 -8.35 6.86 -15.88
C SER A 19 -9.08 7.88 -15.02
N ILE A 20 -8.76 9.15 -15.25
CA ILE A 20 -9.50 10.29 -14.72
C ILE A 20 -10.82 10.31 -15.48
N ASN A 21 -11.86 9.70 -14.94
CA ASN A 21 -13.24 10.14 -15.08
C ASN A 21 -14.18 9.28 -14.23
N ALA A 22 -14.81 9.98 -13.29
CA ALA A 22 -16.14 9.81 -12.71
C ALA A 22 -16.73 8.39 -12.59
N GLN A 23 -16.91 8.00 -11.39
CA GLN A 23 -17.98 7.30 -10.70
C GLN A 23 -17.43 6.29 -9.70
N ILE A 24 -17.17 6.79 -8.52
CA ILE A 24 -16.98 5.94 -7.32
C ILE A 24 -18.38 5.49 -6.88
N ASN A 25 -18.81 4.34 -7.37
CA ASN A 25 -19.86 3.55 -6.75
C ASN A 25 -19.65 2.08 -7.13
N ARG A 26 -18.75 1.42 -6.44
CA ARG A 26 -18.76 -0.02 -6.12
C ARG A 26 -17.67 -0.31 -5.11
N VAL A 27 -17.99 -0.21 -3.84
CA VAL A 27 -17.24 -0.90 -2.78
C VAL A 27 -17.49 -2.38 -2.99
N SER A 28 -16.55 -3.09 -3.60
CA SER A 28 -16.57 -4.53 -3.61
C SER A 28 -16.26 -5.05 -2.21
N LYS A 29 -17.13 -5.90 -1.69
CA LYS A 29 -17.02 -6.60 -0.41
C LYS A 29 -15.61 -7.17 -0.21
N PHE A 30 -15.00 -6.76 0.88
CA PHE A 30 -13.77 -7.32 1.39
C PHE A 30 -14.16 -8.51 2.29
N ASP A 31 -14.18 -9.72 1.75
CA ASP A 31 -14.32 -10.95 2.53
C ASP A 31 -12.95 -11.39 3.04
N GLY A 32 -12.51 -10.77 4.12
CA GLY A 32 -11.38 -11.20 4.92
C GLY A 32 -11.83 -11.24 6.36
N ALA A 33 -12.19 -12.43 6.84
CA ALA A 33 -12.64 -12.66 8.21
C ALA A 33 -11.54 -12.28 9.21
N PHE A 34 -11.66 -11.09 9.81
CA PHE A 34 -11.10 -10.80 11.11
C PHE A 34 -12.09 -11.30 12.15
N GLU A 35 -11.73 -12.35 12.86
CA GLU A 35 -12.46 -12.77 14.05
C GLU A 35 -12.57 -11.59 15.01
N PRO A 36 -13.76 -11.21 15.49
CA PRO A 36 -13.89 -10.14 16.46
C PRO A 36 -13.38 -10.62 17.81
N VAL A 37 -12.25 -10.05 18.25
CA VAL A 37 -11.85 -10.17 19.66
C VAL A 37 -12.92 -9.47 20.48
N SER A 38 -13.62 -10.21 21.33
CA SER A 38 -14.67 -9.72 22.19
C SER A 38 -14.12 -8.62 23.11
N LEU A 39 -14.56 -7.38 22.90
CA LEU A 39 -14.20 -6.22 23.70
C LEU A 39 -15.15 -6.12 24.90
N GLN A 40 -14.69 -6.57 26.06
CA GLN A 40 -15.28 -6.18 27.31
C GLN A 40 -14.87 -4.74 27.64
N HIS A 41 -15.87 -3.87 27.82
CA HIS A 41 -15.79 -2.51 28.38
C HIS A 41 -14.68 -1.59 27.80
N SER A 42 -14.85 -1.15 26.59
CA SER A 42 -14.25 0.13 26.14
C SER A 42 -15.40 1.12 25.95
N THR A 43 -15.28 2.29 26.54
CA THR A 43 -16.13 3.45 26.23
C THR A 43 -16.07 3.63 24.71
N LYS A 44 -17.16 3.38 23.99
CA LYS A 44 -17.22 3.49 22.56
C LYS A 44 -17.01 4.97 22.21
N LEU A 45 -15.81 5.33 21.78
CA LEU A 45 -15.53 6.68 21.30
C LEU A 45 -16.52 7.04 20.19
N SER A 46 -17.00 8.27 20.20
CA SER A 46 -17.81 8.75 19.07
C SER A 46 -16.96 8.73 17.79
N GLU A 47 -17.61 8.66 16.65
CA GLU A 47 -16.93 8.70 15.36
C GLU A 47 -16.09 9.98 15.19
N ASP A 48 -16.60 11.11 15.67
CA ASP A 48 -15.91 12.40 15.63
C ASP A 48 -14.67 12.43 16.50
N ASP A 49 -14.70 11.78 17.68
CA ASP A 49 -13.53 11.65 18.54
C ASP A 49 -12.45 10.78 17.91
N VAL A 50 -12.83 9.67 17.27
CA VAL A 50 -11.92 8.80 16.53
C VAL A 50 -11.24 9.57 15.41
N LEU A 51 -12.01 10.28 14.59
CA LEU A 51 -11.49 11.08 13.48
C LEU A 51 -10.57 12.19 13.98
N THR A 52 -10.93 12.88 15.03
CA THR A 52 -10.12 13.94 15.64
C THR A 52 -8.78 13.42 16.14
N ASN A 53 -8.76 12.27 16.81
CA ASN A 53 -7.53 11.64 17.30
C ASN A 53 -6.62 11.17 16.16
N ILE A 54 -7.20 10.58 15.11
CA ILE A 54 -6.44 10.18 13.93
C ILE A 54 -5.83 11.41 13.25
N ARG A 55 -6.61 12.48 13.08
CA ARG A 55 -6.14 13.72 12.45
C ARG A 55 -4.95 14.33 13.19
N LYS A 56 -5.00 14.42 14.51
CA LYS A 56 -3.88 14.90 15.33
C LYS A 56 -2.61 14.06 15.13
N LYS A 57 -2.74 12.73 15.14
CA LYS A 57 -1.59 11.83 14.94
C LYS A 57 -1.05 11.91 13.52
N PHE A 58 -1.93 11.95 12.52
CA PHE A 58 -1.56 12.09 11.12
C PHE A 58 -0.77 13.37 10.88
N GLN A 59 -1.27 14.52 11.31
CA GLN A 59 -0.60 15.82 11.16
C GLN A 59 0.79 15.85 11.83
N LYS A 60 0.92 15.18 12.98
CA LYS A 60 2.22 15.05 13.65
C LYS A 60 3.21 14.19 12.89
N GLN A 61 2.75 13.08 12.29
CA GLN A 61 3.60 12.13 11.57
C GLN A 61 3.93 12.59 10.14
N PHE A 62 3.00 13.27 9.49
CA PHE A 62 3.06 13.66 8.08
C PHE A 62 2.85 15.17 7.92
N ALA A 63 3.67 15.97 8.60
CA ALA A 63 3.56 17.43 8.59
C ALA A 63 3.64 18.07 7.19
N ASN A 64 4.27 17.38 6.22
CA ASN A 64 4.41 17.84 4.83
C ASN A 64 3.37 17.24 3.88
N ALA A 65 2.33 16.58 4.41
CA ALA A 65 1.27 16.01 3.61
C ALA A 65 0.50 17.10 2.85
N LYS A 66 0.21 16.83 1.57
CA LYS A 66 -0.59 17.69 0.69
C LYS A 66 -1.64 16.84 -0.03
N LEU A 67 -2.70 17.48 -0.51
CA LEU A 67 -3.76 16.85 -1.31
C LEU A 67 -4.40 15.64 -0.59
N GLU A 68 -4.69 15.80 0.70
CA GLU A 68 -5.23 14.74 1.54
C GLU A 68 -6.64 14.32 1.10
N THR A 69 -6.85 13.01 0.99
CA THR A 69 -8.17 12.40 0.80
C THR A 69 -8.41 11.40 1.92
N TRP A 70 -9.45 11.60 2.70
CA TRP A 70 -9.82 10.80 3.85
C TRP A 70 -10.99 9.88 3.50
N THR A 71 -10.81 8.59 3.68
CA THR A 71 -11.83 7.57 3.43
C THR A 71 -12.07 6.77 4.70
N LYS A 72 -13.31 6.71 5.15
CA LYS A 72 -13.70 5.82 6.25
C LYS A 72 -13.64 4.37 5.76
N VAL A 73 -12.99 3.51 6.53
CA VAL A 73 -12.96 2.06 6.34
C VAL A 73 -13.56 1.37 7.56
N GLU A 74 -13.81 0.07 7.47
CA GLU A 74 -14.54 -0.69 8.49
C GLU A 74 -14.03 -0.46 9.93
N ASN A 75 -12.70 -0.43 10.13
CA ASN A 75 -12.08 -0.30 11.44
C ASN A 75 -11.20 0.96 11.57
N GLY A 76 -11.55 2.08 10.93
CA GLY A 76 -10.79 3.31 11.00
C GLY A 76 -10.83 4.17 9.74
N TYR A 77 -9.67 4.66 9.31
CA TYR A 77 -9.54 5.55 8.16
C TYR A 77 -8.35 5.19 7.29
N ALA A 78 -8.55 5.27 5.98
CA ALA A 78 -7.50 5.29 4.98
C ALA A 78 -7.28 6.74 4.51
N ILE A 79 -6.04 7.20 4.46
CA ILE A 79 -5.69 8.57 4.11
C ILE A 79 -4.68 8.51 2.97
N ARG A 80 -5.08 9.06 1.81
CA ARG A 80 -4.19 9.26 0.67
C ARG A 80 -3.68 10.70 0.69
N PHE A 81 -2.38 10.87 0.43
CA PHE A 81 -1.75 12.19 0.37
C PHE A 81 -0.45 12.12 -0.41
N SER A 82 0.04 13.26 -0.87
CA SER A 82 1.38 13.40 -1.44
C SER A 82 2.34 14.07 -0.46
N ALA A 83 3.59 13.59 -0.45
CA ALA A 83 4.70 14.19 0.28
C ALA A 83 5.88 14.31 -0.68
N GLY A 84 6.08 15.51 -1.23
CA GLY A 84 6.98 15.71 -2.36
C GLY A 84 6.52 14.94 -3.60
N SER A 85 7.41 14.12 -4.15
CA SER A 85 7.13 13.27 -5.32
C SER A 85 6.61 11.88 -4.96
N ILE A 86 6.30 11.62 -3.69
CA ILE A 86 5.86 10.32 -3.19
C ILE A 86 4.38 10.40 -2.87
N GLU A 87 3.58 9.56 -3.53
CA GLU A 87 2.20 9.33 -3.16
C GLU A 87 2.11 8.31 -2.04
N ASN A 88 1.30 8.60 -1.03
CA ASN A 88 1.15 7.78 0.16
C ASN A 88 -0.30 7.38 0.36
N LEU A 89 -0.49 6.16 0.87
CA LEU A 89 -1.76 5.68 1.40
C LEU A 89 -1.47 5.08 2.78
N VAL A 90 -2.05 5.63 3.82
CA VAL A 90 -1.86 5.16 5.19
C VAL A 90 -3.18 4.71 5.79
N PHE A 91 -3.10 3.74 6.70
CA PHE A 91 -4.25 3.16 7.37
C PHE A 91 -4.13 3.37 8.87
N TYR A 92 -5.14 3.97 9.46
CA TYR A 92 -5.28 4.12 10.91
C TYR A 92 -6.47 3.32 11.39
N ASN A 93 -6.31 2.59 12.49
CA ASN A 93 -7.42 1.93 13.16
C ASN A 93 -8.21 2.91 14.06
N ALA A 94 -9.35 2.46 14.61
CA ALA A 94 -10.19 3.25 15.48
C ALA A 94 -9.50 3.74 16.78
N LYS A 95 -8.37 3.13 17.17
CA LYS A 95 -7.53 3.58 18.30
C LYS A 95 -6.48 4.62 17.85
N ALA A 96 -6.59 5.13 16.62
CA ALA A 96 -5.65 6.04 15.99
C ALA A 96 -4.20 5.49 15.95
N ASN A 97 -4.01 4.19 15.77
CA ASN A 97 -2.71 3.61 15.51
C ASN A 97 -2.54 3.41 14.01
N LEU A 98 -1.38 3.80 13.48
CA LEU A 98 -0.98 3.52 12.11
C LEU A 98 -0.78 2.01 11.98
N THR A 99 -1.53 1.36 11.10
CA THR A 99 -1.50 -0.11 10.91
C THR A 99 -0.84 -0.52 9.61
N GLY A 100 -0.74 0.38 8.65
CA GLY A 100 -0.07 0.12 7.39
C GLY A 100 0.16 1.40 6.60
N GLN A 101 1.15 1.35 5.72
CA GLN A 101 1.47 2.42 4.78
C GLN A 101 1.85 1.82 3.44
N VAL A 102 1.40 2.44 2.37
CA VAL A 102 1.86 2.16 1.01
C VAL A 102 2.41 3.45 0.43
N ARG A 103 3.60 3.37 -0.13
CA ARG A 103 4.28 4.49 -0.80
C ARG A 103 4.44 4.15 -2.27
N TYR A 104 4.09 5.10 -3.14
CA TYR A 104 4.23 4.96 -4.59
C TYR A 104 5.23 6.00 -5.07
N TYR A 105 6.27 5.55 -5.78
CA TYR A 105 7.31 6.44 -6.24
C TYR A 105 8.05 5.91 -7.48
N LYS A 106 8.84 6.81 -8.09
CA LYS A 106 9.67 6.49 -9.23
C LYS A 106 10.91 5.68 -8.81
N PRO A 107 11.54 4.96 -9.74
CA PRO A 107 12.72 4.13 -9.47
C PRO A 107 13.85 4.85 -8.73
N ASP A 108 13.99 6.16 -8.92
CA ASP A 108 15.05 6.97 -8.30
C ASP A 108 15.05 6.94 -6.77
N TYR A 109 13.89 6.66 -6.17
CA TYR A 109 13.71 6.56 -4.71
C TYR A 109 13.81 5.13 -4.17
N LEU A 110 14.01 4.12 -5.06
CA LEU A 110 14.19 2.74 -4.64
C LEU A 110 15.54 2.60 -3.92
N PRO A 111 15.62 1.99 -2.72
CA PRO A 111 16.88 1.73 -2.05
C PRO A 111 17.88 1.04 -2.98
N PHE A 112 19.13 1.46 -2.91
CA PHE A 112 20.17 1.04 -3.86
C PHE A 112 20.37 -0.48 -3.87
N ASP A 113 20.37 -1.12 -2.71
CA ASP A 113 20.52 -2.55 -2.55
C ASP A 113 19.37 -3.34 -3.18
N ILE A 114 18.12 -2.86 -3.04
CA ILE A 114 16.95 -3.46 -3.67
C ILE A 114 16.98 -3.26 -5.17
N ARG A 115 17.35 -2.06 -5.63
CA ARG A 115 17.52 -1.78 -7.05
C ARG A 115 18.54 -2.72 -7.68
N LEU A 116 19.72 -2.85 -7.06
CA LEU A 116 20.81 -3.70 -7.56
C LEU A 116 20.40 -5.18 -7.65
N GLN A 117 19.64 -5.68 -6.67
CA GLN A 117 19.11 -7.05 -6.72
C GLN A 117 18.18 -7.26 -7.92
N VAL A 118 17.26 -6.31 -8.16
CA VAL A 118 16.32 -6.41 -9.28
C VAL A 118 17.04 -6.29 -10.62
N GLU A 119 17.92 -5.30 -10.79
CA GLU A 119 18.67 -5.08 -12.03
C GLU A 119 19.60 -6.25 -12.38
N ASN A 120 20.25 -6.87 -11.39
CA ASN A 120 21.12 -8.04 -11.63
C ASN A 120 20.33 -9.26 -12.11
N MET A 121 19.13 -9.49 -11.58
CA MET A 121 18.31 -10.65 -11.96
C MET A 121 17.52 -10.39 -13.25
N TYR A 122 17.13 -9.15 -13.49
CA TYR A 122 16.28 -8.73 -14.62
C TYR A 122 16.97 -7.67 -15.49
N TYR A 123 18.21 -7.91 -15.88
CA TYR A 123 19.09 -6.96 -16.58
C TYR A 123 18.53 -6.44 -17.93
N ASN A 124 17.57 -7.16 -18.53
CA ASN A 124 16.91 -6.76 -19.78
C ASN A 124 15.56 -6.03 -19.56
N TYR A 125 15.25 -5.65 -18.31
CA TYR A 125 14.02 -4.96 -17.96
C TYR A 125 14.32 -3.57 -17.43
N ASP A 126 13.46 -2.62 -17.79
CA ASP A 126 13.44 -1.29 -17.19
C ASP A 126 12.55 -1.28 -15.95
N ILE A 127 13.00 -0.67 -14.86
CA ILE A 127 12.19 -0.44 -13.68
C ILE A 127 11.29 0.76 -13.96
N LEU A 128 9.97 0.57 -13.87
CA LEU A 128 8.97 1.59 -14.19
C LEU A 128 8.48 2.36 -12.95
N SER A 129 8.14 1.64 -11.89
CA SER A 129 7.56 2.19 -10.67
C SER A 129 7.75 1.26 -9.49
N VAL A 130 7.60 1.81 -8.30
CA VAL A 130 7.74 1.08 -7.04
C VAL A 130 6.54 1.33 -6.14
N GLN A 131 6.05 0.26 -5.52
CA GLN A 131 5.15 0.30 -4.38
C GLN A 131 5.88 -0.29 -3.19
N GLU A 132 6.10 0.51 -2.16
CA GLU A 132 6.68 0.07 -0.90
C GLU A 132 5.55 -0.10 0.11
N VAL A 133 5.36 -1.33 0.57
CA VAL A 133 4.31 -1.71 1.52
C VAL A 133 4.93 -1.93 2.88
N ILE A 134 4.50 -1.14 3.86
CA ILE A 134 5.00 -1.19 5.25
C ILE A 134 3.85 -1.63 6.14
N VAL A 135 4.02 -2.77 6.81
CA VAL A 135 3.07 -3.29 7.79
C VAL A 135 3.85 -3.66 9.04
N GLU A 136 3.51 -3.04 10.16
CA GLU A 136 4.26 -3.18 11.42
C GLU A 136 5.75 -2.81 11.23
N LYS A 137 6.63 -3.81 11.19
CA LYS A 137 8.08 -3.64 11.00
C LYS A 137 8.59 -4.27 9.69
N SER A 138 7.70 -4.85 8.91
CA SER A 138 8.05 -5.52 7.65
C SER A 138 7.88 -4.56 6.48
N ILE A 139 8.87 -4.54 5.59
CA ILE A 139 8.83 -3.79 4.34
C ILE A 139 8.83 -4.77 3.18
N THR A 140 7.93 -4.56 2.23
CA THR A 140 7.86 -5.31 0.99
C THR A 140 7.86 -4.32 -0.16
N TYR A 141 8.76 -4.50 -1.11
CA TYR A 141 8.80 -3.73 -2.35
C TYR A 141 8.12 -4.53 -3.45
N LEU A 142 7.20 -3.90 -4.16
CA LEU A 142 6.62 -4.37 -5.40
C LEU A 142 7.16 -3.51 -6.53
N VAL A 143 8.12 -4.04 -7.24
CA VAL A 143 8.86 -3.33 -8.29
C VAL A 143 8.27 -3.71 -9.64
N SER A 144 7.64 -2.76 -10.32
CA SER A 144 7.13 -2.96 -11.68
C SER A 144 8.26 -2.82 -12.68
N ILE A 145 8.50 -3.87 -13.47
CA ILE A 145 9.53 -3.91 -14.50
C ILE A 145 8.92 -4.27 -15.86
N ALA A 146 9.50 -3.77 -16.95
CA ALA A 146 9.04 -4.06 -18.30
C ALA A 146 10.19 -4.36 -19.24
N ALA A 147 9.94 -5.29 -20.16
CA ALA A 147 10.73 -5.53 -21.36
C ALA A 147 9.84 -5.33 -22.59
N LYS A 148 10.35 -5.57 -23.81
CA LYS A 148 9.66 -5.29 -25.08
C LYS A 148 8.21 -5.79 -25.13
N ASN A 149 7.97 -7.04 -24.72
CA ASN A 149 6.65 -7.72 -24.81
C ASN A 149 6.18 -8.30 -23.48
N GLU A 150 6.80 -7.93 -22.39
CA GLU A 150 6.52 -8.52 -21.10
C GLU A 150 6.60 -7.47 -19.98
N TRP A 151 5.72 -7.59 -19.02
CA TRP A 151 5.69 -6.77 -17.82
C TRP A 151 5.56 -7.67 -16.59
N LYS A 152 6.37 -7.39 -15.56
CA LYS A 152 6.37 -8.13 -14.30
C LYS A 152 6.24 -7.19 -13.12
N ILE A 153 5.69 -7.71 -12.04
CA ILE A 153 5.79 -7.13 -10.71
C ILE A 153 6.68 -8.06 -9.89
N ILE A 154 7.82 -7.56 -9.49
CA ILE A 154 8.77 -8.28 -8.65
C ILE A 154 8.52 -7.91 -7.20
N ARG A 155 8.32 -8.90 -6.36
CA ARG A 155 8.24 -8.72 -4.93
C ARG A 155 9.61 -8.95 -4.31
N VAL A 156 10.06 -7.98 -3.49
CA VAL A 156 11.30 -8.09 -2.70
C VAL A 156 10.95 -7.85 -1.24
N SER A 157 11.34 -8.75 -0.37
CA SER A 157 11.09 -8.69 1.08
C SER A 157 12.19 -9.43 1.84
N ASP A 158 12.11 -9.46 3.16
CA ASP A 158 13.02 -10.25 4.01
C ASP A 158 13.00 -11.76 3.70
N ALA A 159 11.93 -12.25 3.06
CA ALA A 159 11.82 -13.64 2.62
C ALA A 159 12.53 -13.93 1.29
N GLY A 160 13.05 -12.90 0.63
CA GLY A 160 13.71 -12.99 -0.68
C GLY A 160 12.98 -12.25 -1.79
N MET A 161 13.31 -12.59 -3.03
CA MET A 161 12.77 -11.99 -4.24
C MET A 161 12.08 -13.04 -5.10
N ASP A 162 10.86 -12.71 -5.60
CA ASP A 162 10.08 -13.57 -6.50
C ASP A 162 9.22 -12.75 -7.47
N VAL A 163 8.72 -13.42 -8.52
CA VAL A 163 7.76 -12.83 -9.45
C VAL A 163 6.37 -12.89 -8.82
N TYR A 164 5.85 -11.73 -8.41
CA TYR A 164 4.51 -11.61 -7.84
C TYR A 164 3.41 -11.72 -8.89
N LYS A 165 3.62 -11.03 -10.03
CA LYS A 165 2.72 -11.07 -11.20
C LYS A 165 3.52 -10.92 -12.49
N GLN A 166 2.99 -11.53 -13.57
CA GLN A 166 3.55 -11.43 -14.90
C GLN A 166 2.44 -11.25 -15.92
N TYR A 167 2.68 -10.40 -16.90
CA TYR A 167 1.77 -10.06 -17.99
C TYR A 167 2.54 -10.12 -19.31
N HIS A 168 1.90 -10.66 -20.34
CA HIS A 168 2.40 -10.62 -21.70
C HIS A 168 1.59 -9.61 -22.50
N LYS A 169 2.26 -8.88 -23.38
CA LYS A 169 1.60 -8.02 -24.33
C LYS A 169 1.15 -8.91 -25.48
N ASP A 170 -0.16 -9.13 -25.62
CA ASP A 170 -0.70 -9.84 -26.77
C ASP A 170 -0.35 -9.03 -28.02
N ASN A 171 0.28 -9.69 -28.99
CA ASN A 171 0.52 -9.09 -30.30
C ASN A 171 -0.81 -9.08 -31.06
N TYR A 172 -1.47 -7.94 -31.06
CA TYR A 172 -2.53 -7.63 -32.03
C TYR A 172 -1.91 -7.12 -33.32
#